data_515172fc5862317c1f25ca03d6c82a0f
#
_entry.id   515172fc5862317c1f25ca03d6c82a0f
#
_cell.length_a   1.000
_cell.length_b   1.000
_cell.length_c   1.000
_cell.angle_alpha   90.00
_cell.angle_beta   90.00
_cell.angle_gamma   90.00
#
_symmetry.space_group_name_H-M   'P 1'
#
loop_
_entity.id
_entity.type
_entity.pdbx_description
1 polymer ?
#
loop_
_entity_poly.entity_id
_entity_poly.type
_entity_poly.pdbx_seq_one_letter_code
_entity_poly.pdbx_strand_id
1 'polypeptide(L)'
;MDNEINFKTYLLLSPKKLSIVVNNNSETKKIFSEELNITDKLNKLNFDLIEEFLEKNIFKIEKLLNNFIKNIYIILECDQFLLTQISIKENNYSNYLLSKNLKPLLNISKNQCKKTLEGQKIIHMIIDKYKIDNKDYYILPKKVFSENFSLDISFTSLPINFLKKIEVIMKKYQISISKVVSYEYLINYFDSEKVDTFEMAKKIINGQNENEVHLSPKTRENMGFFEKFFHFFR
;
A
#
# COMPACT_ATOMS: atom_id res chain seq x y z
N MET A 1 -16.43 -30.65 -7.42
CA MET A 1 -16.10 -29.21 -7.64
C MET A 1 -15.67 -28.68 -6.29
N ASP A 2 -14.38 -28.67 -6.03
CA ASP A 2 -13.84 -28.10 -4.80
C ASP A 2 -14.05 -26.59 -4.88
N ASN A 3 -14.90 -26.06 -4.00
CA ASN A 3 -15.05 -24.63 -3.80
C ASN A 3 -13.71 -24.12 -3.27
N GLU A 4 -12.83 -23.61 -4.15
CA GLU A 4 -11.65 -22.87 -3.71
C GLU A 4 -12.13 -21.72 -2.83
N ILE A 5 -11.86 -21.82 -1.54
CA ILE A 5 -12.17 -20.75 -0.59
C ILE A 5 -11.29 -19.54 -0.99
N ASN A 6 -11.92 -18.54 -1.57
CA ASN A 6 -11.22 -17.31 -1.95
C ASN A 6 -11.06 -16.45 -0.69
N PHE A 7 -9.85 -16.40 -0.16
CA PHE A 7 -9.54 -15.70 1.09
C PHE A 7 -8.42 -14.67 0.92
N LYS A 8 -8.39 -13.69 1.81
CA LYS A 8 -7.29 -12.73 1.96
C LYS A 8 -6.73 -12.80 3.38
N THR A 9 -5.41 -12.82 3.48
CA THR A 9 -4.69 -12.82 4.76
C THR A 9 -4.08 -11.45 5.01
N TYR A 10 -4.30 -10.93 6.22
CA TYR A 10 -3.80 -9.65 6.69
C TYR A 10 -2.94 -9.88 7.94
N LEU A 11 -1.81 -9.18 8.04
CA LEU A 11 -0.89 -9.23 9.16
C LEU A 11 -0.63 -7.80 9.66
N LEU A 12 -0.97 -7.55 10.91
CA LEU A 12 -0.57 -6.33 11.61
C LEU A 12 0.76 -6.56 12.31
N LEU A 13 1.73 -5.75 11.99
CA LEU A 13 3.04 -5.67 12.64
C LEU A 13 3.16 -4.33 13.36
N SER A 14 3.09 -4.34 14.67
CA SER A 14 3.21 -3.18 15.55
C SER A 14 4.20 -3.48 16.67
N PRO A 15 4.91 -2.49 17.22
CA PRO A 15 5.73 -2.65 18.40
C PRO A 15 4.95 -3.16 19.63
N LYS A 16 3.64 -2.89 19.66
CA LYS A 16 2.76 -3.22 20.79
C LYS A 16 1.89 -4.45 20.55
N LYS A 17 1.77 -4.88 19.29
CA LYS A 17 0.80 -5.92 18.92
C LYS A 17 1.17 -6.59 17.61
N LEU A 18 1.12 -7.92 17.58
CA LEU A 18 1.09 -8.70 16.34
C LEU A 18 -0.31 -9.28 16.19
N SER A 19 -0.88 -9.21 14.99
CA SER A 19 -2.16 -9.86 14.76
C SER A 19 -2.27 -10.35 13.33
N ILE A 20 -2.81 -11.56 13.14
CA ILE A 20 -3.07 -12.15 11.83
C ILE A 20 -4.55 -12.45 11.69
N VAL A 21 -5.13 -12.05 10.56
CA VAL A 21 -6.55 -12.26 10.26
C VAL A 21 -6.70 -12.81 8.86
N VAL A 22 -7.56 -13.81 8.72
CA VAL A 22 -7.96 -14.37 7.42
C VAL A 22 -9.46 -14.11 7.22
N ASN A 23 -9.77 -13.40 6.15
CA ASN A 23 -11.15 -13.08 5.78
C ASN A 23 -11.56 -13.82 4.51
N ASN A 24 -12.80 -14.28 4.45
CA ASN A 24 -13.41 -14.71 3.20
C ASN A 24 -13.61 -13.47 2.29
N ASN A 25 -13.27 -13.57 1.00
CA ASN A 25 -13.46 -12.47 0.04
C ASN A 25 -14.93 -12.12 -0.21
N SER A 26 -15.83 -13.12 -0.11
CA SER A 26 -17.26 -12.95 -0.36
C SER A 26 -18.07 -12.51 0.86
N GLU A 27 -17.50 -12.65 2.06
CA GLU A 27 -18.20 -12.36 3.32
C GLU A 27 -17.33 -11.47 4.22
N THR A 28 -17.96 -10.68 5.09
CA THR A 28 -17.27 -9.90 6.14
C THR A 28 -16.81 -10.80 7.31
N LYS A 29 -17.01 -12.11 7.22
CA LYS A 29 -16.72 -13.06 8.28
C LYS A 29 -15.23 -13.39 8.35
N LYS A 30 -14.63 -13.22 9.53
CA LYS A 30 -13.28 -13.68 9.82
C LYS A 30 -13.27 -15.21 9.90
N ILE A 31 -12.44 -15.88 9.09
CA ILE A 31 -12.21 -17.32 9.12
C ILE A 31 -11.24 -17.67 10.25
N PHE A 32 -10.22 -16.83 10.44
CA PHE A 32 -9.21 -16.98 11.47
C PHE A 32 -8.81 -15.62 12.01
N SER A 33 -8.53 -15.55 13.30
CA SER A 33 -7.98 -14.34 13.93
C SER A 33 -7.16 -14.76 15.14
N GLU A 34 -5.92 -14.31 15.21
CA GLU A 34 -5.04 -14.49 16.35
C GLU A 34 -4.28 -13.21 16.62
N GLU A 35 -4.03 -12.91 17.89
CA GLU A 35 -3.28 -11.72 18.27
C GLU A 35 -2.37 -11.97 19.46
N LEU A 36 -1.25 -11.25 19.46
CA LEU A 36 -0.26 -11.25 20.52
C LEU A 36 -0.01 -9.81 20.95
N ASN A 37 -0.39 -9.48 22.18
CA ASN A 37 -0.06 -8.20 22.79
C ASN A 37 1.37 -8.22 23.32
N ILE A 38 2.16 -7.21 23.01
CA ILE A 38 3.55 -7.07 23.38
C ILE A 38 3.65 -6.04 24.50
N THR A 39 4.16 -6.47 25.64
CA THR A 39 4.30 -5.62 26.84
C THR A 39 5.68 -4.96 26.94
N ASP A 40 6.54 -5.17 25.93
CA ASP A 40 7.89 -4.65 25.92
C ASP A 40 7.90 -3.11 25.79
N LYS A 41 8.80 -2.45 26.54
CA LYS A 41 8.93 -0.98 26.55
C LYS A 41 9.63 -0.42 25.28
N LEU A 42 10.23 -1.28 24.48
CA LEU A 42 10.89 -0.89 23.25
C LEU A 42 9.85 -0.59 22.16
N ASN A 43 9.77 0.67 21.75
CA ASN A 43 8.85 1.10 20.69
C ASN A 43 9.37 0.71 19.28
N LYS A 44 9.92 -0.50 19.14
CA LYS A 44 10.52 -1.05 17.92
C LYS A 44 9.98 -2.44 17.64
N LEU A 45 9.87 -2.78 16.34
CA LEU A 45 9.48 -4.12 15.93
C LEU A 45 10.55 -5.15 16.35
N ASN A 46 10.09 -6.20 17.00
CA ASN A 46 10.91 -7.35 17.35
C ASN A 46 10.74 -8.43 16.27
N PHE A 47 11.76 -8.61 15.44
CA PHE A 47 11.71 -9.54 14.30
C PHE A 47 11.69 -11.00 14.73
N ASP A 48 12.37 -11.34 15.83
CA ASP A 48 12.37 -12.71 16.37
C ASP A 48 10.97 -13.09 16.86
N LEU A 49 10.30 -12.17 17.56
CA LEU A 49 8.92 -12.37 18.00
C LEU A 49 7.93 -12.48 16.82
N ILE A 50 8.18 -11.74 15.74
CA ILE A 50 7.38 -11.86 14.50
C ILE A 50 7.55 -13.27 13.91
N GLU A 51 8.78 -13.80 13.85
CA GLU A 51 9.04 -15.15 13.36
C GLU A 51 8.33 -16.21 14.22
N GLU A 52 8.46 -16.13 15.55
CA GLU A 52 7.77 -17.05 16.47
C GLU A 52 6.25 -17.00 16.32
N PHE A 53 5.69 -15.81 16.17
CA PHE A 53 4.26 -15.62 15.99
C PHE A 53 3.76 -16.26 14.68
N LEU A 54 4.51 -16.09 13.60
CA LEU A 54 4.18 -16.68 12.31
C LEU A 54 4.35 -18.20 12.32
N GLU A 55 5.42 -18.72 12.91
CA GLU A 55 5.65 -20.16 13.05
C GLU A 55 4.47 -20.86 13.74
N LYS A 56 3.95 -20.25 14.79
CA LYS A 56 2.78 -20.79 15.53
C LYS A 56 1.48 -20.77 14.74
N ASN A 57 1.32 -19.81 13.82
CA ASN A 57 0.01 -19.52 13.23
C ASN A 57 -0.12 -19.94 11.77
N ILE A 58 0.91 -19.86 10.94
CA ILE A 58 0.80 -20.16 9.50
C ILE A 58 0.28 -21.58 9.26
N PHE A 59 0.90 -22.59 9.91
CA PHE A 59 0.45 -23.96 9.74
C PHE A 59 -0.98 -24.20 10.22
N LYS A 60 -1.41 -23.56 11.31
CA LYS A 60 -2.80 -23.66 11.81
C LYS A 60 -3.78 -23.10 10.78
N ILE A 61 -3.45 -21.96 10.17
CA ILE A 61 -4.28 -21.33 9.15
C ILE A 61 -4.38 -22.22 7.91
N GLU A 62 -3.25 -22.69 7.39
CA GLU A 62 -3.21 -23.53 6.19
C GLU A 62 -3.98 -24.85 6.39
N LYS A 63 -3.85 -25.47 7.56
CA LYS A 63 -4.63 -26.65 7.94
C LYS A 63 -6.13 -26.33 8.00
N LEU A 64 -6.52 -25.18 8.57
CA LEU A 64 -7.92 -24.77 8.66
C LEU A 64 -8.52 -24.51 7.28
N LEU A 65 -7.75 -23.87 6.39
CA LEU A 65 -8.17 -23.52 5.04
C LEU A 65 -8.10 -24.69 4.07
N ASN A 66 -7.39 -25.77 4.43
CA ASN A 66 -6.97 -26.82 3.50
C ASN A 66 -6.30 -26.23 2.24
N ASN A 67 -5.57 -25.14 2.40
CA ASN A 67 -4.92 -24.41 1.32
C ASN A 67 -3.73 -23.60 1.83
N PHE A 68 -2.72 -23.35 0.99
CA PHE A 68 -1.54 -22.56 1.34
C PHE A 68 -1.79 -21.05 1.23
N ILE A 69 -1.18 -20.30 2.16
CA ILE A 69 -1.17 -18.83 2.09
C ILE A 69 -0.11 -18.40 1.07
N LYS A 70 -0.52 -18.03 -0.13
CA LYS A 70 0.41 -17.55 -1.18
C LYS A 70 0.75 -16.08 -1.03
N ASN A 71 -0.19 -15.28 -0.54
CA ASN A 71 -0.11 -13.82 -0.50
C ASN A 71 -0.61 -13.27 0.83
N ILE A 72 0.05 -12.19 1.31
CA ILE A 72 -0.33 -11.51 2.54
C ILE A 72 -0.31 -9.99 2.35
N TYR A 73 -1.24 -9.30 3.00
CA TYR A 73 -1.27 -7.85 3.14
C TYR A 73 -0.71 -7.48 4.51
N ILE A 74 0.24 -6.56 4.56
CA ILE A 74 0.88 -6.14 5.80
C ILE A 74 0.40 -4.75 6.19
N ILE A 75 -0.12 -4.61 7.39
CA ILE A 75 -0.37 -3.35 8.05
C ILE A 75 0.81 -3.12 8.99
N LEU A 76 1.53 -2.03 8.78
CA LEU A 76 2.80 -1.79 9.45
C LEU A 76 2.75 -0.52 10.29
N GLU A 77 3.03 -0.66 11.58
CA GLU A 77 3.30 0.44 12.50
C GLU A 77 4.78 0.40 12.89
N CYS A 78 5.53 1.42 12.52
CA CYS A 78 6.93 1.56 12.89
C CYS A 78 7.41 3.02 12.74
N ASP A 79 8.53 3.32 13.38
CA ASP A 79 9.21 4.63 13.33
C ASP A 79 10.06 4.85 12.07
N GLN A 80 10.05 3.92 11.13
CA GLN A 80 10.90 3.95 9.93
C GLN A 80 10.23 4.62 8.72
N PHE A 81 8.95 4.98 8.84
CA PHE A 81 8.27 5.68 7.77
C PHE A 81 8.81 7.11 7.60
N LEU A 82 9.09 7.48 6.35
CA LEU A 82 9.48 8.82 5.95
C LEU A 82 8.36 9.42 5.09
N LEU A 83 7.83 10.57 5.53
CA LEU A 83 6.87 11.36 4.79
C LEU A 83 7.59 12.45 4.00
N THR A 84 7.32 12.56 2.71
CA THR A 84 7.88 13.57 1.80
C THR A 84 6.77 14.18 0.98
N GLN A 85 6.76 15.51 0.87
CA GLN A 85 5.78 16.23 0.05
C GLN A 85 6.45 16.86 -1.16
N ILE A 86 5.79 16.79 -2.31
CA ILE A 86 6.23 17.38 -3.57
C ILE A 86 5.05 18.16 -4.17
N SER A 87 5.28 19.43 -4.47
CA SER A 87 4.37 20.24 -5.29
C SER A 87 4.89 20.27 -6.72
N ILE A 88 4.06 19.89 -7.67
CA ILE A 88 4.39 19.94 -9.11
C ILE A 88 3.37 20.79 -9.86
N LYS A 89 3.87 21.66 -10.73
CA LYS A 89 3.04 22.63 -11.46
C LYS A 89 3.14 22.42 -12.95
N GLU A 90 2.01 22.56 -13.62
CA GLU A 90 1.89 22.65 -15.09
C GLU A 90 1.36 24.03 -15.44
N ASN A 91 2.12 24.76 -16.29
CA ASN A 91 1.74 26.09 -16.76
C ASN A 91 1.29 26.01 -18.22
N ASN A 92 0.45 26.97 -18.64
CA ASN A 92 -0.05 27.08 -20.01
C ASN A 92 -0.76 25.81 -20.49
N TYR A 93 -1.48 25.15 -19.60
CA TYR A 93 -2.16 23.89 -19.89
C TYR A 93 -3.31 24.09 -20.90
N SER A 94 -4.11 25.15 -20.73
CA SER A 94 -5.22 25.60 -21.63
C SER A 94 -6.09 24.45 -22.12
N ASN A 95 -6.54 23.59 -21.24
CA ASN A 95 -7.34 22.41 -21.56
C ASN A 95 -8.23 21.97 -20.38
N TYR A 96 -9.14 21.02 -20.64
CA TYR A 96 -9.90 20.38 -19.57
C TYR A 96 -9.03 19.41 -18.77
N LEU A 97 -9.02 19.62 -17.44
CA LEU A 97 -8.29 18.75 -16.54
C LEU A 97 -9.06 17.44 -16.36
N LEU A 98 -8.45 16.34 -16.77
CA LEU A 98 -8.98 14.98 -16.66
C LEU A 98 -7.96 14.09 -15.93
N SER A 99 -8.42 13.05 -15.27
CA SER A 99 -7.54 12.09 -14.56
C SER A 99 -6.42 11.51 -15.43
N LYS A 100 -6.70 11.27 -16.72
CA LYS A 100 -5.69 10.80 -17.70
C LYS A 100 -4.54 11.78 -17.93
N ASN A 101 -4.81 13.09 -17.79
CA ASN A 101 -3.82 14.15 -17.99
C ASN A 101 -2.86 14.31 -16.80
N LEU A 102 -3.22 13.77 -15.64
CA LEU A 102 -2.37 13.80 -14.44
C LEU A 102 -1.20 12.81 -14.52
N LYS A 103 -1.32 11.75 -15.35
CA LYS A 103 -0.31 10.67 -15.41
C LYS A 103 1.14 11.16 -15.64
N PRO A 104 1.42 12.10 -16.55
CA PRO A 104 2.79 12.60 -16.74
C PRO A 104 3.35 13.24 -15.47
N LEU A 105 2.58 14.13 -14.84
CA LEU A 105 2.98 14.82 -13.60
C LEU A 105 3.19 13.86 -12.44
N LEU A 106 2.30 12.88 -12.27
CA LEU A 106 2.43 11.84 -11.26
C LEU A 106 3.71 11.01 -11.48
N ASN A 107 4.05 10.69 -12.73
CA ASN A 107 5.29 9.98 -13.05
C ASN A 107 6.53 10.84 -12.79
N ILE A 108 6.49 12.13 -13.12
CA ILE A 108 7.60 13.07 -12.83
C ILE A 108 7.80 13.15 -11.31
N SER A 109 6.73 13.40 -10.54
CA SER A 109 6.78 13.48 -9.08
C SER A 109 7.34 12.22 -8.45
N LYS A 110 6.88 11.04 -8.90
CA LYS A 110 7.39 9.76 -8.44
C LYS A 110 8.87 9.57 -8.72
N ASN A 111 9.31 9.93 -9.93
CA ASN A 111 10.72 9.80 -10.31
C ASN A 111 11.59 10.78 -9.53
N GLN A 112 11.11 11.99 -9.29
CA GLN A 112 11.80 12.97 -8.45
C GLN A 112 11.91 12.47 -7.01
N CYS A 113 10.82 11.97 -6.41
CA CYS A 113 10.83 11.37 -5.09
C CYS A 113 11.86 10.22 -5.00
N LYS A 114 11.89 9.32 -5.98
CA LYS A 114 12.85 8.19 -6.02
C LYS A 114 14.30 8.64 -6.11
N LYS A 115 14.60 9.70 -6.88
CA LYS A 115 15.95 10.26 -7.00
C LYS A 115 16.41 10.92 -5.71
N THR A 116 15.49 11.60 -5.01
CA THR A 116 15.79 12.30 -3.75
C THR A 116 15.93 11.32 -2.58
N LEU A 117 15.19 10.21 -2.61
CA LEU A 117 15.12 9.24 -1.53
C LEU A 117 15.77 7.90 -1.94
N GLU A 118 17.07 7.95 -2.18
CA GLU A 118 17.86 6.74 -2.44
C GLU A 118 17.72 5.74 -1.28
N GLY A 119 17.57 4.44 -1.59
CA GLY A 119 17.43 3.40 -0.59
C GLY A 119 16.03 3.32 0.06
N GLN A 120 15.07 4.13 -0.39
CA GLN A 120 13.68 4.10 0.08
C GLN A 120 12.75 3.45 -0.95
N LYS A 121 11.73 2.73 -0.47
CA LYS A 121 10.63 2.21 -1.29
C LYS A 121 9.37 3.00 -0.98
N ILE A 122 8.76 3.60 -2.00
CA ILE A 122 7.47 4.28 -1.86
C ILE A 122 6.40 3.24 -1.55
N ILE A 123 5.66 3.46 -0.46
CA ILE A 123 4.55 2.63 0.01
C ILE A 123 3.22 3.25 -0.40
N HIS A 124 3.05 4.57 -0.12
CA HIS A 124 1.87 5.32 -0.53
C HIS A 124 2.28 6.56 -1.33
N MET A 125 1.46 6.93 -2.29
CA MET A 125 1.51 8.18 -3.04
C MET A 125 0.10 8.74 -3.08
N ILE A 126 -0.12 9.89 -2.44
CA ILE A 126 -1.44 10.47 -2.24
C ILE A 126 -1.46 11.89 -2.78
N ILE A 127 -2.45 12.23 -3.57
CA ILE A 127 -2.68 13.62 -3.98
C ILE A 127 -3.42 14.30 -2.85
N ASP A 128 -2.73 15.17 -2.12
CA ASP A 128 -3.32 15.91 -1.00
C ASP A 128 -4.24 17.01 -1.50
N LYS A 129 -3.86 17.64 -2.63
CA LYS A 129 -4.55 18.82 -3.14
C LYS A 129 -4.32 19.02 -4.62
N TYR A 130 -5.38 19.46 -5.30
CA TYR A 130 -5.38 20.00 -6.65
C TYR A 130 -5.53 21.52 -6.57
N LYS A 131 -4.57 22.28 -7.05
CA LYS A 131 -4.68 23.74 -7.22
C LYS A 131 -4.95 24.05 -8.69
N ILE A 132 -6.12 24.59 -8.97
CA ILE A 132 -6.59 24.88 -10.33
C ILE A 132 -6.91 26.37 -10.42
N ASP A 133 -6.14 27.12 -11.23
CA ASP A 133 -6.29 28.55 -11.41
C ASP A 133 -6.47 29.32 -10.06
N ASN A 134 -5.56 29.05 -9.09
CA ASN A 134 -5.53 29.61 -7.74
C ASN A 134 -6.66 29.17 -6.79
N LYS A 135 -7.45 28.14 -7.15
CA LYS A 135 -8.43 27.52 -6.24
C LYS A 135 -7.96 26.15 -5.79
N ASP A 136 -8.17 25.85 -4.53
CA ASP A 136 -7.82 24.57 -3.92
C ASP A 136 -9.00 23.61 -3.96
N TYR A 137 -8.72 22.36 -4.36
CA TYR A 137 -9.67 21.26 -4.39
C TYR A 137 -9.02 20.01 -3.76
N TYR A 138 -9.78 19.28 -2.96
CA TYR A 138 -9.34 18.03 -2.32
C TYR A 138 -9.79 16.78 -3.09
N ILE A 139 -10.68 16.95 -4.06
CA ILE A 139 -11.13 15.92 -5.00
C ILE A 139 -11.06 16.54 -6.39
N LEU A 140 -10.60 15.76 -7.38
CA LEU A 140 -10.50 16.23 -8.76
C LEU A 140 -11.89 16.62 -9.29
N PRO A 141 -12.12 17.89 -9.66
CA PRO A 141 -13.41 18.32 -10.20
C PRO A 141 -13.67 17.67 -11.56
N LYS A 142 -14.93 17.31 -11.81
CA LYS A 142 -15.36 16.80 -13.13
C LYS A 142 -15.39 17.96 -14.13
N LYS A 143 -14.64 17.88 -15.24
CA LYS A 143 -14.66 18.83 -16.37
C LYS A 143 -14.34 20.29 -15.99
N VAL A 144 -13.19 20.53 -15.39
CA VAL A 144 -12.68 21.89 -15.17
C VAL A 144 -11.70 22.25 -16.28
N PHE A 145 -11.94 23.37 -16.95
CA PHE A 145 -10.95 23.99 -17.82
C PHE A 145 -9.92 24.70 -16.96
N SER A 146 -8.65 24.57 -17.26
CA SER A 146 -7.56 25.18 -16.50
C SER A 146 -6.47 25.70 -17.42
N GLU A 147 -5.96 26.86 -17.11
CA GLU A 147 -4.74 27.40 -17.72
C GLU A 147 -3.50 26.96 -16.94
N ASN A 148 -3.61 26.91 -15.62
CA ASN A 148 -2.52 26.52 -14.75
C ASN A 148 -3.04 25.60 -13.65
N PHE A 149 -2.38 24.50 -13.43
CA PHE A 149 -2.69 23.68 -12.27
C PHE A 149 -1.43 23.12 -11.59
N SER A 150 -1.55 22.81 -10.31
CA SER A 150 -0.53 22.11 -9.57
C SER A 150 -1.13 21.00 -8.71
N LEU A 151 -0.30 20.03 -8.39
CA LEU A 151 -0.62 18.91 -7.50
C LEU A 151 0.32 19.00 -6.31
N ASP A 152 -0.26 18.98 -5.10
CA ASP A 152 0.49 18.72 -3.89
C ASP A 152 0.35 17.23 -3.58
N ILE A 153 1.47 16.52 -3.48
CA ILE A 153 1.51 15.06 -3.41
C ILE A 153 2.37 14.63 -2.23
N SER A 154 1.80 13.80 -1.36
CA SER A 154 2.51 13.13 -0.26
C SER A 154 2.98 11.75 -0.66
N PHE A 155 4.21 11.44 -0.30
CA PHE A 155 4.83 10.13 -0.44
C PHE A 155 5.18 9.59 0.94
N THR A 156 4.67 8.41 1.25
CA THR A 156 5.10 7.64 2.42
C THR A 156 6.05 6.56 1.95
N SER A 157 7.25 6.52 2.50
CA SER A 157 8.29 5.57 2.09
C SER A 157 8.92 4.85 3.27
N LEU A 158 9.57 3.70 2.99
CA LEU A 158 10.29 2.89 3.96
C LEU A 158 11.69 2.52 3.43
N PRO A 159 12.69 2.38 4.31
CA PRO A 159 14.00 1.87 3.91
C PRO A 159 13.88 0.47 3.28
N ILE A 160 14.48 0.29 2.11
CA ILE A 160 14.47 -0.99 1.39
C ILE A 160 15.03 -2.12 2.27
N ASN A 161 16.09 -1.85 3.03
CA ASN A 161 16.70 -2.84 3.92
C ASN A 161 15.77 -3.27 5.06
N PHE A 162 14.93 -2.37 5.55
CA PHE A 162 13.91 -2.70 6.56
C PHE A 162 12.84 -3.62 5.97
N LEU A 163 12.32 -3.30 4.78
CA LEU A 163 11.35 -4.15 4.09
C LEU A 163 11.92 -5.52 3.74
N LYS A 164 13.19 -5.59 3.31
CA LYS A 164 13.86 -6.87 3.03
C LYS A 164 13.88 -7.80 4.23
N LYS A 165 14.02 -7.29 5.47
CA LYS A 165 13.94 -8.15 6.67
C LYS A 165 12.57 -8.83 6.78
N ILE A 166 11.49 -8.08 6.57
CA ILE A 166 10.12 -8.63 6.57
C ILE A 166 9.94 -9.63 5.40
N GLU A 167 10.43 -9.28 4.21
CA GLU A 167 10.37 -10.16 3.04
C GLU A 167 11.11 -11.49 3.26
N VAL A 168 12.26 -11.47 3.95
CA VAL A 168 13.03 -12.69 4.28
C VAL A 168 12.23 -13.61 5.21
N ILE A 169 11.55 -13.04 6.22
CA ILE A 169 10.69 -13.80 7.12
C ILE A 169 9.53 -14.45 6.34
N MET A 170 8.83 -13.66 5.51
CA MET A 170 7.71 -14.19 4.71
C MET A 170 8.16 -15.29 3.74
N LYS A 171 9.34 -15.18 3.15
CA LYS A 171 9.92 -16.19 2.23
C LYS A 171 10.16 -17.53 2.89
N LYS A 172 10.43 -17.61 4.20
CA LYS A 172 10.55 -18.87 4.93
C LYS A 172 9.29 -19.73 4.79
N TYR A 173 8.13 -19.09 4.67
CA TYR A 173 6.82 -19.73 4.49
C TYR A 173 6.33 -19.71 3.04
N GLN A 174 7.18 -19.31 2.08
CA GLN A 174 6.81 -19.16 0.65
C GLN A 174 5.67 -18.14 0.42
N ILE A 175 5.50 -17.18 1.32
CA ILE A 175 4.45 -16.16 1.26
C ILE A 175 5.01 -14.91 0.57
N SER A 176 4.28 -14.37 -0.40
CA SER A 176 4.56 -13.10 -1.07
C SER A 176 3.80 -11.94 -0.41
N ILE A 177 4.47 -10.80 -0.24
CA ILE A 177 3.81 -9.58 0.26
C ILE A 177 3.09 -8.90 -0.90
N SER A 178 1.76 -8.86 -0.86
CA SER A 178 0.95 -8.21 -1.89
C SER A 178 0.98 -6.68 -1.79
N LYS A 179 0.80 -6.14 -0.60
CA LYS A 179 0.87 -4.69 -0.32
C LYS A 179 1.26 -4.47 1.14
N VAL A 180 2.02 -3.42 1.39
CA VAL A 180 2.24 -2.86 2.72
C VAL A 180 1.38 -1.62 2.84
N VAL A 181 0.72 -1.45 3.99
CA VAL A 181 -0.10 -0.28 4.31
C VAL A 181 0.41 0.30 5.63
N SER A 182 0.62 1.61 5.68
CA SER A 182 0.99 2.29 6.92
C SER A 182 -0.20 2.33 7.87
N TYR A 183 0.00 1.92 9.13
CA TYR A 183 -1.01 2.03 10.17
C TYR A 183 -1.40 3.48 10.43
N GLU A 184 -0.41 4.39 10.50
CA GLU A 184 -0.64 5.82 10.69
C GLU A 184 -1.50 6.41 9.56
N TYR A 185 -1.26 6.01 8.30
CA TYR A 185 -2.10 6.40 7.17
C TYR A 185 -3.55 5.96 7.36
N LEU A 186 -3.79 4.73 7.82
CA LEU A 186 -5.14 4.24 8.08
C LEU A 186 -5.86 5.10 9.13
N ILE A 187 -5.21 5.35 10.27
CA ILE A 187 -5.80 6.12 11.36
C ILE A 187 -6.11 7.56 10.91
N ASN A 188 -5.17 8.20 10.21
CA ASN A 188 -5.35 9.57 9.71
C ASN A 188 -6.45 9.67 8.65
N TYR A 189 -6.60 8.67 7.77
CA TYR A 189 -7.62 8.69 6.72
C TYR A 189 -9.03 8.47 7.25
N PHE A 190 -9.20 7.56 8.21
CA PHE A 190 -10.53 7.22 8.72
C PHE A 190 -10.97 8.06 9.91
N ASP A 191 -10.08 8.88 10.49
CA ASP A 191 -10.34 9.74 11.66
C ASP A 191 -11.17 9.03 12.75
N SER A 192 -10.89 7.76 13.00
CA SER A 192 -11.69 6.98 13.93
C SER A 192 -10.89 5.84 14.60
N GLU A 193 -10.88 5.89 15.92
CA GLU A 193 -10.43 4.77 16.75
C GLU A 193 -11.44 3.61 16.83
N LYS A 194 -12.63 3.76 16.23
CA LYS A 194 -13.76 2.83 16.38
C LYS A 194 -13.87 1.76 15.29
N VAL A 195 -13.12 1.89 14.21
CA VAL A 195 -13.18 0.93 13.09
C VAL A 195 -12.04 -0.09 13.24
N ASP A 196 -12.36 -1.36 13.01
CA ASP A 196 -11.36 -2.44 12.99
C ASP A 196 -10.26 -2.13 11.97
N THR A 197 -8.99 -2.18 12.41
CA THR A 197 -7.81 -1.87 11.59
C THR A 197 -7.76 -2.70 10.30
N PHE A 198 -8.21 -3.95 10.33
CA PHE A 198 -8.22 -4.82 9.16
C PHE A 198 -9.29 -4.41 8.16
N GLU A 199 -10.44 -3.94 8.63
CA GLU A 199 -11.49 -3.39 7.77
C GLU A 199 -11.06 -2.06 7.15
N MET A 200 -10.35 -1.19 7.87
CA MET A 200 -9.74 0.02 7.31
C MET A 200 -8.76 -0.32 6.20
N ALA A 201 -7.84 -1.26 6.46
CA ALA A 201 -6.86 -1.71 5.48
C ALA A 201 -7.52 -2.32 4.24
N LYS A 202 -8.55 -3.17 4.42
CA LYS A 202 -9.35 -3.75 3.33
C LYS A 202 -9.95 -2.67 2.43
N LYS A 203 -10.52 -1.62 3.02
CA LYS A 203 -11.11 -0.50 2.29
C LYS A 203 -10.06 0.26 1.47
N ILE A 204 -8.91 0.60 2.07
CA ILE A 204 -7.80 1.26 1.37
C ILE A 204 -7.24 0.37 0.25
N ILE A 205 -7.02 -0.91 0.50
CA ILE A 205 -6.51 -1.86 -0.51
C ILE A 205 -7.48 -1.99 -1.69
N ASN A 206 -8.78 -1.87 -1.44
CA ASN A 206 -9.82 -1.92 -2.46
C ASN A 206 -10.06 -0.54 -3.14
N GLY A 207 -9.26 0.49 -2.83
CA GLY A 207 -9.28 1.78 -3.54
C GLY A 207 -10.28 2.80 -2.99
N GLN A 208 -10.65 2.74 -1.71
CA GLN A 208 -11.57 3.71 -1.13
C GLN A 208 -11.03 5.14 -1.16
N ASN A 209 -9.72 5.35 -1.06
CA ASN A 209 -9.13 6.67 -1.24
C ASN A 209 -8.89 6.94 -2.73
N GLU A 210 -9.76 7.72 -3.35
CA GLU A 210 -9.67 8.10 -4.78
C GLU A 210 -8.42 8.94 -5.09
N ASN A 211 -7.83 9.58 -4.11
CA ASN A 211 -6.60 10.34 -4.23
C ASN A 211 -5.33 9.48 -4.09
N GLU A 212 -5.44 8.22 -3.66
CA GLU A 212 -4.29 7.32 -3.61
C GLU A 212 -3.93 6.81 -5.01
N VAL A 213 -2.71 7.12 -5.44
CA VAL A 213 -2.19 6.72 -6.75
C VAL A 213 -1.64 5.30 -6.68
N HIS A 214 -2.35 4.35 -7.26
CA HIS A 214 -1.90 2.97 -7.37
C HIS A 214 -0.90 2.82 -8.52
N LEU A 215 0.33 2.46 -8.17
CA LEU A 215 1.41 2.24 -9.12
C LEU A 215 1.47 0.75 -9.47
N SER A 216 0.70 0.33 -10.47
CA SER A 216 0.82 -1.02 -11.00
C SER A 216 2.11 -1.16 -11.81
N PRO A 217 2.92 -2.21 -11.59
CA PRO A 217 3.99 -2.53 -12.52
C PRO A 217 3.40 -2.81 -13.89
N LYS A 218 4.06 -2.36 -14.96
CA LYS A 218 3.69 -2.78 -16.32
C LYS A 218 3.88 -4.30 -16.41
N THR A 219 2.77 -5.03 -16.51
CA THR A 219 2.79 -6.45 -16.86
C THR A 219 3.04 -6.60 -18.36
N ARG A 220 3.57 -7.76 -18.80
CA ARG A 220 3.76 -8.05 -20.25
C ARG A 220 2.49 -7.86 -21.07
N GLU A 221 1.31 -8.05 -20.47
CA GLU A 221 0.01 -7.86 -21.10
C GLU A 221 -0.33 -6.40 -21.37
N ASN A 222 0.21 -5.48 -20.57
CA ASN A 222 0.00 -4.03 -20.68
C ASN A 222 1.11 -3.31 -21.45
N MET A 223 2.09 -4.05 -21.98
CA MET A 223 3.12 -3.48 -22.85
C MET A 223 2.61 -3.34 -24.27
N GLY A 224 2.84 -2.19 -24.89
CA GLY A 224 2.62 -2.01 -26.34
C GLY A 224 3.47 -2.96 -27.16
N PHE A 225 3.08 -3.19 -28.42
CA PHE A 225 3.76 -4.13 -29.32
C PHE A 225 5.28 -3.88 -29.41
N PHE A 226 5.71 -2.62 -29.50
CA PHE A 226 7.13 -2.26 -29.54
C PHE A 226 7.86 -2.48 -28.21
N GLU A 227 7.23 -2.22 -27.07
CA GLU A 227 7.82 -2.48 -25.74
C GLU A 227 8.02 -4.00 -25.49
N LYS A 228 7.11 -4.84 -26.02
CA LYS A 228 7.27 -6.32 -25.98
C LYS A 228 8.46 -6.79 -26.80
N PHE A 229 8.70 -6.15 -27.95
CA PHE A 229 9.80 -6.51 -28.83
C PHE A 229 11.18 -6.23 -28.24
N PHE A 230 11.36 -5.05 -27.61
CA PHE A 230 12.64 -4.70 -26.97
C PHE A 230 12.95 -5.48 -25.69
N HIS A 231 11.95 -6.07 -25.03
CA HIS A 231 12.18 -6.92 -23.85
C HIS A 231 12.64 -8.35 -24.21
N PHE A 232 12.52 -8.75 -25.48
CA PHE A 232 12.94 -10.07 -25.96
C PHE A 232 14.46 -10.13 -26.25
N PHE A 233 15.13 -8.98 -26.33
CA PHE A 233 16.56 -8.84 -26.64
C PHE A 233 17.42 -8.32 -25.48
N ARG A 234 16.93 -8.46 -24.24
CA ARG A 234 17.70 -8.12 -23.03
C ARG A 234 17.94 -9.32 -22.15
#